data_ef8d8345ebd2b4bf87b4079eba34e118
#
_entry.id   ef8d8345ebd2b4bf87b4079eba34e118
#
_cell.length_a   1.000
_cell.length_b   1.000
_cell.length_c   1.000
_cell.angle_alpha   90.00
_cell.angle_beta   90.00
_cell.angle_gamma   90.00
#
_symmetry.space_group_name_H-M   'P 1'
#
loop_
_entity.id
_entity.type
_entity.pdbx_description
1 polymer ?
#
loop_
_entity_poly.entity_id
_entity_poly.type
_entity_poly.pdbx_seq_one_letter_code
_entity_poly.pdbx_strand_id
1 'polypeptide(L)'
;MGLFTKKPAQKINDLIFKELIKRGYSLEGNTRVWNIADSKLWYLTPEQAQGYLDLDSDKEYQKATGQPAAENLIKENIIEILQKIGNGPINIIDLGCGDGAKAAEIVKEIKQASPFMKIRYCPIDISGYM
;
A
#
# COMPACT_ATOMS: atom_id res chain seq x y z
N MET A 1 -25.76 13.53 24.13
CA MET A 1 -24.90 12.36 24.36
C MET A 1 -25.42 11.26 23.45
N GLY A 2 -24.92 11.22 22.20
CA GLY A 2 -25.41 10.30 21.15
C GLY A 2 -24.72 8.96 21.30
N LEU A 3 -25.47 7.90 21.54
CA LEU A 3 -24.99 6.53 21.46
C LEU A 3 -24.63 6.24 20.02
N PHE A 4 -23.35 6.18 19.72
CA PHE A 4 -22.85 5.54 18.51
C PHE A 4 -23.09 4.03 18.65
N THR A 5 -24.20 3.56 18.12
CA THR A 5 -24.39 2.13 17.92
C THR A 5 -23.38 1.68 16.85
N LYS A 6 -22.28 1.05 17.29
CA LYS A 6 -21.38 0.33 16.37
C LYS A 6 -22.25 -0.63 15.54
N LYS A 7 -22.37 -0.40 14.23
CA LYS A 7 -22.88 -1.43 13.33
C LYS A 7 -22.04 -2.69 13.57
N PRO A 8 -22.68 -3.87 13.71
CA PRO A 8 -21.91 -5.10 13.84
C PRO A 8 -20.96 -5.19 12.64
N ALA A 9 -19.69 -5.43 12.93
CA ALA A 9 -18.68 -5.60 11.90
C ALA A 9 -19.19 -6.70 10.95
N GLN A 10 -19.42 -6.34 9.68
CA GLN A 10 -19.82 -7.30 8.69
C GLN A 10 -18.63 -8.25 8.56
N LYS A 11 -18.86 -9.56 8.74
CA LYS A 11 -17.77 -10.53 8.71
C LYS A 11 -17.07 -10.44 7.36
N ILE A 12 -15.76 -10.30 7.36
CA ILE A 12 -14.91 -10.22 6.15
C ILE A 12 -15.27 -11.33 5.17
N ASN A 13 -15.46 -12.55 5.67
CA ASN A 13 -15.86 -13.70 4.85
C ASN A 13 -17.16 -13.47 4.08
N ASP A 14 -18.14 -12.78 4.66
CA ASP A 14 -19.42 -12.51 4.00
C ASP A 14 -19.24 -11.51 2.83
N LEU A 15 -18.35 -10.54 2.98
CA LEU A 15 -18.01 -9.58 1.92
C LEU A 15 -17.28 -10.25 0.77
N ILE A 16 -16.25 -11.03 1.07
CA ILE A 16 -15.49 -11.80 0.07
C ILE A 16 -16.42 -12.77 -0.66
N PHE A 17 -17.27 -13.47 0.07
CA PHE A 17 -18.21 -14.43 -0.51
C PHE A 17 -19.21 -13.75 -1.45
N LYS A 18 -19.76 -12.59 -1.07
CA LYS A 18 -20.66 -11.81 -1.94
C LYS A 18 -19.98 -11.36 -3.22
N GLU A 19 -18.73 -10.90 -3.14
CA GLU A 19 -17.97 -10.51 -4.33
C GLU A 19 -17.64 -11.71 -5.23
N LEU A 20 -17.29 -12.85 -4.67
CA LEU A 20 -17.07 -14.08 -5.45
C LEU A 20 -18.34 -14.54 -6.16
N ILE A 21 -19.49 -14.54 -5.49
CA ILE A 21 -20.78 -14.88 -6.13
C ILE A 21 -21.09 -13.93 -7.28
N LYS A 22 -20.91 -12.62 -7.06
CA LYS A 22 -21.17 -11.59 -8.07
C LYS A 22 -20.31 -11.75 -9.32
N ARG A 23 -19.05 -12.14 -9.16
CA ARG A 23 -18.10 -12.35 -10.26
C ARG A 23 -18.34 -13.65 -11.01
N GLY A 24 -18.89 -14.64 -10.33
CA GLY A 24 -19.06 -15.99 -10.85
C GLY A 24 -17.75 -16.79 -10.84
N TYR A 25 -17.77 -17.90 -11.53
CA TYR A 25 -16.64 -18.82 -11.65
C TYR A 25 -16.44 -19.26 -13.11
N SER A 26 -15.25 -19.67 -13.45
CA SER A 26 -14.93 -20.43 -14.66
C SER A 26 -14.96 -21.93 -14.37
N LEU A 27 -15.10 -22.75 -15.42
CA LEU A 27 -14.95 -24.19 -15.31
C LEU A 27 -13.62 -24.62 -15.91
N GLU A 28 -12.83 -25.35 -15.15
CA GLU A 28 -11.65 -26.07 -15.60
C GLU A 28 -11.96 -27.59 -15.48
N GLY A 29 -12.39 -28.19 -16.59
CA GLY A 29 -13.00 -29.52 -16.56
C GLY A 29 -14.28 -29.49 -15.72
N ASN A 30 -14.33 -30.29 -14.65
CA ASN A 30 -15.45 -30.36 -13.70
C ASN A 30 -15.24 -29.51 -12.43
N THR A 31 -14.16 -28.74 -12.36
CA THR A 31 -13.81 -27.92 -11.18
C THR A 31 -14.27 -26.49 -11.37
N ARG A 32 -14.95 -25.94 -10.37
CA ARG A 32 -15.28 -24.52 -10.30
C ARG A 32 -14.09 -23.73 -9.79
N VAL A 33 -13.67 -22.72 -10.56
CA VAL A 33 -12.52 -21.88 -10.23
C VAL A 33 -12.98 -20.42 -10.09
N TRP A 34 -12.76 -19.83 -8.93
CA TRP A 34 -12.97 -18.39 -8.69
C TRP A 34 -11.63 -17.66 -8.72
N ASN A 35 -11.57 -16.60 -9.51
CA ASN A 35 -10.40 -15.75 -9.52
C ASN A 35 -10.42 -14.79 -8.29
N ILE A 36 -9.54 -15.02 -7.35
CA ILE A 36 -9.35 -14.21 -6.15
C ILE A 36 -8.15 -13.24 -6.24
N ALA A 37 -7.50 -13.18 -7.40
CA ALA A 37 -6.31 -12.33 -7.59
C ALA A 37 -6.61 -10.83 -7.65
N ASP A 38 -7.88 -10.41 -7.64
CA ASP A 38 -8.22 -8.99 -7.61
C ASP A 38 -7.92 -8.40 -6.23
N SER A 39 -6.96 -7.49 -6.20
CA SER A 39 -6.51 -6.81 -4.99
C SER A 39 -7.62 -6.12 -4.20
N LYS A 40 -8.71 -5.70 -4.86
CA LYS A 40 -9.88 -5.11 -4.19
C LYS A 40 -10.51 -6.02 -3.14
N LEU A 41 -10.40 -7.34 -3.30
CA LEU A 41 -10.93 -8.29 -2.32
C LEU A 41 -10.20 -8.26 -0.98
N TRP A 42 -8.98 -7.73 -0.96
CA TRP A 42 -8.09 -7.71 0.21
C TRP A 42 -8.14 -6.40 0.99
N TYR A 43 -8.81 -5.37 0.44
CA TYR A 43 -8.86 -4.01 1.00
C TYR A 43 -10.28 -3.46 1.12
N LEU A 44 -11.27 -4.35 1.35
CA LEU A 44 -12.70 -4.00 1.42
C LEU A 44 -13.11 -3.35 2.74
N THR A 45 -12.34 -3.55 3.80
CA THR A 45 -12.68 -3.08 5.14
C THR A 45 -11.47 -2.43 5.84
N PRO A 46 -11.72 -1.55 6.85
CA PRO A 46 -10.67 -1.00 7.68
C PRO A 46 -9.81 -2.07 8.37
N GLU A 47 -10.43 -3.18 8.79
CA GLU A 47 -9.74 -4.28 9.47
C GLU A 47 -8.76 -5.00 8.53
N GLN A 48 -9.12 -5.15 7.24
CA GLN A 48 -8.21 -5.71 6.25
C GLN A 48 -7.03 -4.76 5.96
N ALA A 49 -7.30 -3.46 5.88
CA ALA A 49 -6.26 -2.46 5.73
C ALA A 49 -5.30 -2.46 6.93
N GLN A 50 -5.84 -2.52 8.16
CA GLN A 50 -5.02 -2.63 9.37
C GLN A 50 -4.21 -3.93 9.39
N GLY A 51 -4.81 -5.06 9.02
CA GLY A 51 -4.11 -6.34 8.94
C GLY A 51 -2.94 -6.32 7.96
N TYR A 52 -3.03 -5.56 6.86
CA TYR A 52 -1.91 -5.35 5.95
C TYR A 52 -0.80 -4.51 6.60
N LEU A 53 -1.13 -3.42 7.30
CA LEU A 53 -0.15 -2.60 8.01
C LEU A 53 0.57 -3.39 9.12
N ASP A 54 -0.18 -4.22 9.84
CA ASP A 54 0.38 -5.10 10.87
C ASP A 54 1.37 -6.10 10.24
N LEU A 55 1.03 -6.68 9.09
CA LEU A 55 1.91 -7.56 8.32
C LEU A 55 3.13 -6.82 7.78
N ASP A 56 2.95 -5.63 7.20
CA ASP A 56 4.05 -4.81 6.66
C ASP A 56 5.03 -4.37 7.76
N SER A 57 4.57 -4.25 9.00
CA SER A 57 5.40 -3.96 10.18
C SER A 57 6.12 -5.19 10.77
N ASP A 58 5.76 -6.41 10.35
CA ASP A 58 6.36 -7.64 10.83
C ASP A 58 7.76 -7.83 10.26
N LYS A 59 8.75 -8.06 11.15
CA LYS A 59 10.17 -8.16 10.78
C LYS A 59 10.49 -9.34 9.88
N GLU A 60 9.84 -10.47 10.08
CA GLU A 60 10.06 -11.67 9.26
C GLU A 60 9.48 -11.46 7.86
N TYR A 61 8.32 -10.82 7.76
CA TYR A 61 7.74 -10.43 6.48
C TYR A 61 8.61 -9.44 5.72
N GLN A 62 9.09 -8.38 6.38
CA GLN A 62 10.00 -7.38 5.80
C GLN A 62 11.29 -8.04 5.27
N LYS A 63 11.85 -8.97 6.04
CA LYS A 63 13.03 -9.72 5.64
C LYS A 63 12.74 -10.62 4.42
N ALA A 64 11.61 -11.33 4.42
CA ALA A 64 11.21 -12.20 3.31
C ALA A 64 10.94 -11.44 2.02
N THR A 65 10.40 -10.22 2.09
CA THR A 65 10.11 -9.35 0.94
C THR A 65 11.31 -8.54 0.45
N GLY A 66 12.45 -8.58 1.17
CA GLY A 66 13.65 -7.81 0.81
C GLY A 66 13.50 -6.31 1.01
N GLN A 67 12.51 -5.87 1.76
CA GLN A 67 12.19 -4.46 1.97
C GLN A 67 13.38 -3.62 2.48
N PRO A 68 14.19 -4.06 3.46
CA PRO A 68 15.36 -3.32 3.91
C PRO A 68 16.41 -3.10 2.81
N ALA A 69 16.56 -4.05 1.90
CA ALA A 69 17.50 -3.92 0.78
C ALA A 69 17.03 -2.86 -0.24
N ALA A 70 15.73 -2.79 -0.52
CA ALA A 70 15.16 -1.78 -1.41
C ALA A 70 15.28 -0.37 -0.84
N GLU A 71 15.06 -0.19 0.47
CA GLU A 71 15.24 1.09 1.16
C GLU A 71 16.69 1.55 1.14
N ASN A 72 17.64 0.65 1.41
CA ASN A 72 19.06 0.96 1.33
C ASN A 72 19.49 1.33 -0.08
N LEU A 73 18.98 0.64 -1.11
CA LEU A 73 19.29 0.96 -2.50
C LEU A 73 18.90 2.40 -2.86
N ILE A 74 17.75 2.88 -2.40
CA ILE A 74 17.33 4.26 -2.63
C ILE A 74 18.27 5.23 -1.90
N LYS A 75 18.58 4.97 -0.63
CA LYS A 75 19.49 5.83 0.17
C LYS A 75 20.88 5.94 -0.46
N GLU A 76 21.43 4.83 -0.90
CA GLU A 76 22.77 4.78 -1.52
C GLU A 76 22.83 5.52 -2.85
N ASN A 77 21.70 5.58 -3.60
CA ASN A 77 21.66 6.19 -4.91
C ASN A 77 20.97 7.56 -4.97
N ILE A 78 20.58 8.13 -3.83
CA ILE A 78 19.79 9.36 -3.80
C ILE A 78 20.47 10.53 -4.51
N ILE A 79 21.79 10.67 -4.40
CA ILE A 79 22.56 11.73 -5.06
C ILE A 79 22.50 11.58 -6.57
N GLU A 80 22.70 10.37 -7.10
CA GLU A 80 22.62 10.09 -8.53
C GLU A 80 21.20 10.35 -9.07
N ILE A 81 20.18 9.94 -8.33
CA ILE A 81 18.77 10.20 -8.67
C ILE A 81 18.53 11.70 -8.78
N LEU A 82 18.97 12.49 -7.79
CA LEU A 82 18.79 13.93 -7.78
C LEU A 82 19.54 14.63 -8.91
N GLN A 83 20.74 14.17 -9.25
CA GLN A 83 21.49 14.70 -10.40
C GLN A 83 20.73 14.50 -11.72
N LYS A 84 20.05 13.36 -11.88
CA LYS A 84 19.25 13.07 -13.09
C LYS A 84 17.94 13.86 -13.13
N ILE A 85 17.31 14.11 -11.98
CA ILE A 85 16.04 14.85 -11.87
C ILE A 85 16.29 16.36 -12.02
N GLY A 86 17.45 16.85 -11.58
CA GLY A 86 17.79 18.28 -11.55
C GLY A 86 17.28 19.01 -10.29
N ASN A 87 17.45 20.33 -10.28
CA ASN A 87 17.21 21.17 -9.08
C ASN A 87 15.79 21.78 -9.03
N GLY A 88 14.91 21.43 -9.95
CA GLY A 88 13.55 21.95 -10.00
C GLY A 88 12.61 21.35 -8.95
N PRO A 89 11.38 21.86 -8.84
CA PRO A 89 10.34 21.23 -8.03
C PRO A 89 10.05 19.83 -8.56
N ILE A 90 9.85 18.86 -7.64
CA ILE A 90 9.54 17.47 -8.00
C ILE A 90 8.18 17.04 -7.45
N ASN A 91 7.55 16.10 -8.16
CA ASN A 91 6.40 15.36 -7.66
C ASN A 91 6.83 13.93 -7.39
N ILE A 92 6.52 13.43 -6.19
CA ILE A 92 6.66 12.03 -5.82
C ILE A 92 5.27 11.40 -5.93
N ILE A 93 5.09 10.52 -6.91
CA ILE A 93 3.86 9.76 -7.09
C ILE A 93 4.09 8.38 -6.48
N ASP A 94 3.34 8.07 -5.42
CA ASP A 94 3.47 6.84 -4.65
C ASP A 94 2.28 5.94 -4.93
N LEU A 95 2.51 4.86 -5.66
CA LEU A 95 1.47 3.90 -6.04
C LEU A 95 1.42 2.76 -5.02
N GLY A 96 0.29 2.63 -4.32
CA GLY A 96 0.15 1.71 -3.21
C GLY A 96 0.87 2.24 -1.96
N CYS A 97 0.58 3.50 -1.63
CA CYS A 97 1.33 4.25 -0.62
C CYS A 97 1.20 3.69 0.80
N GLY A 98 0.17 2.88 1.08
CA GLY A 98 -0.11 2.42 2.44
C GLY A 98 -0.19 3.59 3.42
N ASP A 99 0.54 3.50 4.52
CA ASP A 99 0.64 4.56 5.54
C ASP A 99 1.60 5.72 5.16
N GLY A 100 2.28 5.62 4.00
CA GLY A 100 3.23 6.61 3.52
C GLY A 100 4.60 6.59 4.19
N ALA A 101 4.90 5.63 5.07
CA ALA A 101 6.17 5.58 5.81
C ALA A 101 7.39 5.50 4.88
N LYS A 102 7.32 4.70 3.81
CA LYS A 102 8.39 4.58 2.81
C LYS A 102 8.64 5.89 2.08
N ALA A 103 7.57 6.59 1.68
CA ALA A 103 7.69 7.89 1.03
C ALA A 103 8.27 8.96 1.98
N ALA A 104 7.92 8.91 3.26
CA ALA A 104 8.46 9.81 4.27
C ALA A 104 9.99 9.66 4.40
N GLU A 105 10.52 8.43 4.40
CA GLU A 105 11.97 8.20 4.39
C GLU A 105 12.64 8.73 3.12
N ILE A 106 12.06 8.49 1.95
CA ILE A 106 12.57 9.03 0.67
C ILE A 106 12.60 10.56 0.71
N VAL A 107 11.53 11.20 1.16
CA VAL A 107 11.47 12.67 1.30
C VAL A 107 12.54 13.17 2.24
N LYS A 108 12.78 12.48 3.35
CA LYS A 108 13.83 12.82 4.31
C LYS A 108 15.22 12.75 3.68
N GLU A 109 15.55 11.69 2.95
CA GLU A 109 16.83 11.56 2.25
C GLU A 109 17.02 12.67 1.19
N ILE A 110 15.97 12.96 0.40
CA ILE A 110 15.99 14.08 -0.55
C ILE A 110 16.25 15.40 0.16
N LYS A 111 15.58 15.66 1.27
CA LYS A 111 15.75 16.90 2.05
C LYS A 111 17.11 17.02 2.71
N GLN A 112 17.72 15.94 3.09
CA GLN A 112 19.11 15.94 3.59
C GLN A 112 20.09 16.30 2.49
N ALA A 113 19.92 15.74 1.30
CA ALA A 113 20.80 16.00 0.16
C ALA A 113 20.51 17.36 -0.52
N SER A 114 19.26 17.82 -0.50
CA SER A 114 18.81 19.04 -1.16
C SER A 114 17.72 19.75 -0.32
N PRO A 115 18.11 20.51 0.73
CA PRO A 115 17.18 21.07 1.73
C PRO A 115 16.12 22.01 1.16
N PHE A 116 16.44 22.73 0.09
CA PHE A 116 15.56 23.72 -0.53
C PHE A 116 14.68 23.17 -1.66
N MET A 117 14.82 21.89 -2.01
CA MET A 117 14.02 21.27 -3.06
C MET A 117 12.54 21.31 -2.69
N LYS A 118 11.70 21.82 -3.58
CA LYS A 118 10.24 21.79 -3.40
C LYS A 118 9.73 20.41 -3.81
N ILE A 119 9.03 19.74 -2.88
CA ILE A 119 8.49 18.40 -3.08
C ILE A 119 6.98 18.46 -2.93
N ARG A 120 6.26 17.88 -3.89
CA ARG A 120 4.83 17.55 -3.77
C ARG A 120 4.72 16.04 -3.67
N TYR A 121 4.11 15.56 -2.60
CA TYR A 121 3.76 14.16 -2.43
C TYR A 121 2.36 13.89 -2.95
N CYS A 122 2.21 12.86 -3.77
CA CYS A 122 0.96 12.47 -4.42
C CYS A 122 0.70 10.98 -4.12
N PRO A 123 0.09 10.67 -2.96
CA PRO A 123 -0.25 9.29 -2.60
C PRO A 123 -1.41 8.78 -3.45
N ILE A 124 -1.33 7.55 -3.90
CA ILE A 124 -2.39 6.83 -4.61
C ILE A 124 -2.47 5.43 -4.00
N ASP A 125 -3.60 5.11 -3.41
CA ASP A 125 -3.86 3.77 -2.88
C ASP A 125 -5.23 3.25 -3.32
N ILE A 126 -5.37 1.92 -3.36
CA ILE A 126 -6.64 1.25 -3.65
C ILE A 126 -7.56 1.27 -2.44
N SER A 127 -6.99 1.31 -1.24
CA SER A 127 -7.71 1.41 0.01
C SER A 127 -8.03 2.86 0.35
N GLY A 128 -9.28 3.15 0.64
CA GLY A 128 -9.68 4.44 1.22
C GLY A 128 -9.46 4.53 2.73
N TYR A 129 -8.81 3.52 3.32
CA TYR A 129 -8.59 3.39 4.77
C TYR A 129 -7.11 3.50 5.18
N MET A 130 -6.22 3.62 4.21
CA MET A 130 -4.80 3.87 4.41
C MET A 130 -4.50 5.35 4.51
#